data_915f12558eac8f8ad3b2b4882b45eb1c
#
_entry.id   915f12558eac8f8ad3b2b4882b45eb1c
#
_cell.length_a   1.000
_cell.length_b   1.000
_cell.length_c   1.000
_cell.angle_alpha   90.00
_cell.angle_beta   90.00
_cell.angle_gamma   90.00
#
_symmetry.space_group_name_H-M   'P 1'
#
loop_
_entity.id
_entity.type
_entity.pdbx_description
1 polymer ?
#
loop_
_entity_poly.entity_id
_entity_poly.type
_entity_poly.pdbx_seq_one_letter_code
_entity_poly.pdbx_strand_id
1 'polypeptide(L)'
;VYIESPDLEVPILSFQGDVMFRGLVIAFFSLTACLVVAYQVDAQQAPSAGAQPPGTRGRGPSVPTPPPLFFKETWRISGAPHAIAPGEVVVTNPNLELKMYGPSATASDPDKRIWISGPPGPANIWTGMCTTPFAATLRDKDNYVDLTGLAKVRWTTRASGFHAARPLIKLMDGTFLVGDHADASTTTFLESEFTFAGLRWMKLDIDRVVTVGRYGPLGEASNWADTPDLSKVDEVGFVDLIPGSGHGSGGYVNVASFEVYGIPVKRGGGH
;
A
#
# COMPACT_ATOMS: atom_id res chain seq x y z
N VAL A 1 49.61 29.74 -22.36
CA VAL A 1 49.10 29.36 -23.70
C VAL A 1 47.62 29.11 -23.53
N TYR A 2 46.80 30.09 -23.90
CA TYR A 2 45.35 30.00 -23.94
C TYR A 2 44.97 29.32 -25.26
N ILE A 3 44.17 28.24 -25.18
CA ILE A 3 43.58 27.64 -26.37
C ILE A 3 42.11 28.00 -26.33
N GLU A 4 41.69 28.89 -27.24
CA GLU A 4 40.28 29.21 -27.52
C GLU A 4 39.61 28.01 -28.19
N SER A 5 38.45 27.61 -27.64
CA SER A 5 37.57 26.66 -28.27
C SER A 5 36.58 27.36 -29.20
N PRO A 6 36.30 26.85 -30.40
CA PRO A 6 35.38 27.48 -31.33
C PRO A 6 33.92 27.24 -30.92
N ASP A 7 33.14 28.31 -30.99
CA ASP A 7 31.69 28.34 -30.82
C ASP A 7 31.01 27.45 -31.87
N LEU A 8 30.27 26.45 -31.37
CA LEU A 8 29.34 25.67 -32.17
C LEU A 8 27.97 26.35 -32.11
N GLU A 9 27.66 27.15 -33.13
CA GLU A 9 26.30 27.63 -33.37
C GLU A 9 25.40 26.47 -33.77
N VAL A 10 24.37 26.19 -32.95
CA VAL A 10 23.29 25.24 -33.25
C VAL A 10 22.16 26.02 -33.94
N PRO A 11 21.78 25.70 -35.18
CA PRO A 11 20.68 26.40 -35.85
C PRO A 11 19.34 26.00 -35.22
N ILE A 12 18.61 27.04 -34.77
CA ILE A 12 17.22 26.91 -34.34
C ILE A 12 16.33 26.77 -35.58
N LEU A 13 15.86 25.57 -35.86
CA LEU A 13 14.83 25.34 -36.87
C LEU A 13 13.47 25.73 -36.28
N SER A 14 12.98 26.91 -36.69
CA SER A 14 11.58 27.31 -36.44
C SER A 14 10.69 26.57 -37.44
N PHE A 15 9.92 25.62 -36.91
CA PHE A 15 8.82 25.02 -37.68
C PHE A 15 7.56 25.88 -37.48
N GLN A 16 7.29 26.76 -38.45
CA GLN A 16 6.01 27.40 -38.65
C GLN A 16 5.18 26.50 -39.56
N GLY A 17 4.27 25.75 -38.96
CA GLY A 17 3.31 24.91 -39.68
C GLY A 17 1.90 25.37 -39.37
N ASP A 18 1.40 26.31 -40.21
CA ASP A 18 -0.03 26.58 -40.32
C ASP A 18 -0.78 25.34 -40.80
N VAL A 19 -1.60 24.73 -39.95
CA VAL A 19 -2.58 23.78 -40.42
C VAL A 19 -3.96 24.29 -40.03
N MET A 20 -4.59 24.93 -41.01
CA MET A 20 -6.06 25.13 -41.01
C MET A 20 -6.74 23.77 -41.00
N PHE A 21 -7.37 23.42 -39.90
CA PHE A 21 -8.42 22.39 -39.86
C PHE A 21 -9.77 23.07 -39.76
N ARG A 22 -10.44 23.15 -40.90
CA ARG A 22 -11.87 23.50 -41.02
C ARG A 22 -12.69 22.40 -40.36
N GLY A 23 -13.63 22.85 -39.55
CA GLY A 23 -14.51 22.03 -38.76
C GLY A 23 -15.40 21.06 -39.54
N LEU A 24 -15.67 19.98 -38.86
CA LEU A 24 -16.88 19.20 -39.08
C LEU A 24 -17.49 18.94 -37.69
N VAL A 25 -18.45 19.79 -37.31
CA VAL A 25 -19.31 19.56 -36.16
C VAL A 25 -20.39 18.55 -36.61
N ILE A 26 -20.20 17.30 -36.22
CA ILE A 26 -21.26 16.28 -36.29
C ILE A 26 -21.92 16.23 -34.92
N ALA A 27 -23.07 16.84 -34.83
CA ALA A 27 -23.95 16.72 -33.68
C ALA A 27 -24.65 15.35 -33.74
N PHE A 28 -24.20 14.41 -32.93
CA PHE A 28 -24.95 13.19 -32.63
C PHE A 28 -25.91 13.46 -31.48
N PHE A 29 -27.17 13.70 -31.85
CA PHE A 29 -28.30 13.62 -30.91
C PHE A 29 -28.57 12.13 -30.65
N SER A 30 -28.07 11.62 -29.56
CA SER A 30 -28.49 10.30 -29.03
C SER A 30 -29.77 10.49 -28.23
N LEU A 31 -30.85 10.11 -28.83
CA LEU A 31 -32.17 10.01 -28.20
C LEU A 31 -32.14 8.77 -27.29
N THR A 32 -31.79 8.94 -26.01
CA THR A 32 -31.89 7.86 -25.02
C THR A 32 -33.32 7.77 -24.53
N ALA A 33 -34.11 6.88 -25.13
CA ALA A 33 -35.43 6.51 -24.62
C ALA A 33 -35.26 5.80 -23.27
N CYS A 34 -35.62 6.47 -22.18
CA CYS A 34 -35.75 5.83 -20.86
C CYS A 34 -36.96 4.90 -20.89
N LEU A 35 -36.70 3.59 -21.00
CA LEU A 35 -37.72 2.58 -20.80
C LEU A 35 -37.91 2.41 -19.28
N VAL A 36 -38.92 3.09 -18.72
CA VAL A 36 -39.34 2.85 -17.33
C VAL A 36 -40.18 1.58 -17.34
N VAL A 37 -39.55 0.48 -16.95
CA VAL A 37 -40.24 -0.78 -16.65
C VAL A 37 -40.83 -0.65 -15.25
N ALA A 38 -42.14 -0.33 -15.19
CA ALA A 38 -42.89 -0.38 -13.94
C ALA A 38 -43.11 -1.87 -13.57
N TYR A 39 -42.37 -2.36 -12.58
CA TYR A 39 -42.70 -3.63 -11.94
C TYR A 39 -43.94 -3.44 -11.08
N GLN A 40 -45.09 -3.95 -11.56
CA GLN A 40 -46.24 -4.14 -10.69
C GLN A 40 -45.95 -5.30 -9.75
N VAL A 41 -45.77 -5.00 -8.47
CA VAL A 41 -45.73 -6.00 -7.41
C VAL A 41 -47.18 -6.38 -7.11
N ASP A 42 -47.60 -7.52 -7.60
CA ASP A 42 -48.85 -8.14 -7.16
C ASP A 42 -48.75 -8.46 -5.67
N ALA A 43 -49.47 -7.73 -4.85
CA ALA A 43 -49.65 -8.03 -3.45
C ALA A 43 -50.53 -9.30 -3.31
N GLN A 44 -49.87 -10.47 -3.36
CA GLN A 44 -50.52 -11.70 -2.98
C GLN A 44 -50.81 -11.65 -1.48
N GLN A 45 -52.10 -11.66 -1.16
CA GLN A 45 -52.66 -11.73 0.16
C GLN A 45 -52.17 -13.02 0.87
N ALA A 46 -51.35 -12.86 1.90
CA ALA A 46 -50.87 -13.97 2.70
C ALA A 46 -52.01 -14.67 3.43
N PRO A 47 -52.04 -16.00 3.45
CA PRO A 47 -53.02 -16.74 4.27
C PRO A 47 -52.78 -16.46 5.75
N SER A 48 -53.90 -16.25 6.48
CA SER A 48 -53.92 -15.96 7.90
C SER A 48 -53.11 -16.98 8.72
N ALA A 49 -52.14 -16.46 9.47
CA ALA A 49 -51.26 -17.24 10.33
C ALA A 49 -52.02 -17.94 11.43
N GLY A 50 -52.01 -19.27 11.38
CA GLY A 50 -52.27 -20.13 12.57
C GLY A 50 -51.17 -19.87 13.60
N ALA A 51 -51.57 -19.73 14.86
CA ALA A 51 -50.65 -19.51 15.98
C ALA A 51 -49.59 -20.61 16.06
N GLN A 52 -48.34 -20.27 15.72
CA GLN A 52 -47.19 -21.13 15.96
C GLN A 52 -46.83 -21.11 17.46
N PRO A 53 -46.49 -22.29 18.05
CA PRO A 53 -46.00 -22.36 19.42
C PRO A 53 -44.68 -21.56 19.54
N PRO A 54 -44.28 -21.09 20.75
CA PRO A 54 -43.09 -20.30 20.94
C PRO A 54 -41.85 -21.14 20.64
N GLY A 55 -41.50 -21.21 19.34
CA GLY A 55 -40.28 -21.83 18.88
C GLY A 55 -39.11 -20.91 19.19
N THR A 56 -38.06 -21.47 19.72
CA THR A 56 -36.71 -20.90 19.88
C THR A 56 -36.41 -19.92 18.77
N ARG A 57 -36.26 -18.62 19.12
CA ARG A 57 -35.76 -17.60 18.21
C ARG A 57 -34.37 -18.04 17.74
N GLY A 58 -34.31 -18.62 16.57
CA GLY A 58 -33.05 -18.89 15.89
C GLY A 58 -32.27 -17.60 15.88
N ARG A 59 -31.05 -17.64 16.43
CA ARG A 59 -30.09 -16.53 16.39
C ARG A 59 -29.87 -16.25 14.91
N GLY A 60 -30.42 -15.14 14.42
CA GLY A 60 -30.17 -14.70 13.05
C GLY A 60 -28.66 -14.65 12.80
N PRO A 61 -28.20 -14.71 11.54
CA PRO A 61 -26.79 -14.65 11.24
C PRO A 61 -26.19 -13.41 11.93
N SER A 62 -25.22 -13.65 12.82
CA SER A 62 -24.55 -12.56 13.53
C SER A 62 -23.82 -11.70 12.48
N VAL A 63 -24.12 -10.41 12.43
CA VAL A 63 -23.36 -9.47 11.63
C VAL A 63 -21.90 -9.50 12.12
N PRO A 64 -20.92 -9.74 11.24
CA PRO A 64 -19.52 -9.74 11.64
C PRO A 64 -19.15 -8.40 12.29
N THR A 65 -18.58 -8.43 13.48
CA THR A 65 -18.09 -7.22 14.16
C THR A 65 -16.75 -6.82 13.57
N PRO A 66 -16.54 -5.56 13.18
CA PRO A 66 -15.23 -5.09 12.74
C PRO A 66 -14.17 -5.30 13.83
N PRO A 67 -12.94 -5.72 13.47
CA PRO A 67 -11.88 -5.89 14.45
C PRO A 67 -11.45 -4.54 15.05
N PRO A 68 -10.92 -4.55 16.28
CA PRO A 68 -10.41 -3.34 16.93
C PRO A 68 -9.18 -2.79 16.21
N LEU A 69 -8.85 -1.52 16.49
CA LEU A 69 -7.56 -0.96 16.14
C LEU A 69 -6.48 -1.72 16.92
N PHE A 70 -5.60 -2.42 16.20
CA PHE A 70 -4.49 -3.16 16.80
C PHE A 70 -3.33 -2.20 17.12
N PHE A 71 -2.92 -1.40 16.15
CA PHE A 71 -2.00 -0.30 16.39
C PHE A 71 -2.19 0.85 15.38
N LYS A 72 -1.67 2.02 15.79
CA LYS A 72 -1.48 3.20 14.94
C LYS A 72 -0.07 3.72 15.11
N GLU A 73 0.56 4.11 14.00
CA GLU A 73 1.85 4.79 13.96
C GLU A 73 1.79 6.07 13.12
N THR A 74 2.43 7.13 13.59
CA THR A 74 2.48 8.45 12.91
C THR A 74 3.88 9.05 12.85
N TRP A 75 4.86 8.27 13.22
CA TRP A 75 6.30 8.55 13.26
C TRP A 75 6.71 9.75 14.14
N ARG A 76 7.87 9.64 14.70
CA ARG A 76 8.49 10.69 15.50
C ARG A 76 9.80 11.11 14.85
N ILE A 77 9.84 12.37 14.39
CA ILE A 77 11.07 12.97 13.88
C ILE A 77 11.66 13.91 14.93
N SER A 78 12.97 13.85 15.11
CA SER A 78 13.76 14.79 15.90
C SER A 78 14.68 15.58 14.98
N GLY A 79 14.36 16.86 14.75
CA GLY A 79 15.19 17.74 13.94
C GLY A 79 14.82 17.75 12.45
N ALA A 80 15.82 17.96 11.59
CA ALA A 80 15.65 18.02 10.14
C ALA A 80 15.44 16.61 9.53
N PRO A 81 14.91 16.54 8.32
CA PRO A 81 14.87 15.27 7.57
C PRO A 81 16.24 14.62 7.46
N HIS A 82 16.32 13.31 7.71
CA HIS A 82 17.58 12.56 7.69
C HIS A 82 17.35 11.07 7.41
N ALA A 83 18.42 10.38 7.05
CA ALA A 83 18.44 8.93 6.94
C ALA A 83 18.34 8.27 8.32
N ILE A 84 17.42 7.31 8.49
CA ILE A 84 17.22 6.62 9.76
C ILE A 84 18.49 5.83 10.09
N ALA A 85 19.07 6.15 11.26
CA ALA A 85 20.26 5.45 11.74
C ALA A 85 19.92 4.04 12.27
N PRO A 86 20.84 3.08 12.22
CA PRO A 86 20.66 1.78 12.88
C PRO A 86 20.36 1.95 14.37
N GLY A 87 19.24 1.39 14.83
CA GLY A 87 18.82 1.49 16.24
C GLY A 87 18.11 2.78 16.61
N GLU A 88 17.92 3.71 15.68
CA GLU A 88 17.15 4.91 15.93
C GLU A 88 15.67 4.59 16.15
N VAL A 89 15.06 5.22 17.17
CA VAL A 89 13.66 5.02 17.52
C VAL A 89 12.83 6.14 16.93
N VAL A 90 12.22 5.88 15.80
CA VAL A 90 11.35 6.82 15.06
C VAL A 90 9.85 6.51 15.21
N VAL A 91 9.50 5.46 15.94
CA VAL A 91 8.11 5.11 16.25
C VAL A 91 7.58 5.93 17.42
N THR A 92 6.31 6.36 17.33
CA THR A 92 5.62 7.05 18.41
C THR A 92 5.02 6.08 19.43
N ASN A 93 4.58 4.91 18.97
CA ASN A 93 4.02 3.88 19.84
C ASN A 93 5.16 3.04 20.45
N PRO A 94 5.36 3.08 21.79
CA PRO A 94 6.47 2.40 22.46
C PRO A 94 6.38 0.87 22.39
N ASN A 95 5.19 0.31 22.10
CA ASN A 95 5.01 -1.13 21.94
C ASN A 95 5.41 -1.64 20.56
N LEU A 96 5.72 -0.74 19.63
CA LEU A 96 6.13 -1.11 18.29
C LEU A 96 7.66 -1.08 18.12
N GLU A 97 8.13 -1.89 17.22
CA GLU A 97 9.49 -1.88 16.68
C GLU A 97 9.41 -1.68 15.17
N LEU A 98 10.12 -0.68 14.64
CA LEU A 98 10.35 -0.55 13.21
C LEU A 98 11.43 -1.56 12.79
N LYS A 99 11.12 -2.35 11.78
CA LYS A 99 12.06 -3.25 11.11
C LYS A 99 12.25 -2.76 9.67
N MET A 100 13.47 -2.60 9.24
CA MET A 100 13.84 -2.21 7.88
C MET A 100 14.60 -3.35 7.23
N TYR A 101 14.35 -3.59 5.94
CA TYR A 101 14.85 -4.77 5.24
C TYR A 101 15.47 -4.43 3.89
N GLY A 102 16.26 -5.36 3.40
CA GLY A 102 16.93 -5.28 2.12
C GLY A 102 18.17 -4.38 2.13
N PRO A 103 18.78 -4.17 0.98
CA PRO A 103 20.03 -3.40 0.88
C PRO A 103 19.90 -1.95 1.32
N SER A 104 18.70 -1.34 1.19
CA SER A 104 18.45 0.03 1.65
C SER A 104 18.46 0.19 3.17
N ALA A 105 18.25 -0.89 3.93
CA ALA A 105 18.30 -0.85 5.40
C ALA A 105 19.72 -0.79 5.94
N THR A 106 20.69 -1.36 5.21
CA THR A 106 22.09 -1.54 5.67
C THR A 106 23.12 -0.84 4.80
N ALA A 107 22.68 0.04 3.87
CA ALA A 107 23.58 0.78 3.00
C ALA A 107 24.65 1.52 3.82
N SER A 108 25.92 1.41 3.43
CA SER A 108 27.02 2.12 4.08
C SER A 108 26.93 3.63 3.91
N ASP A 109 26.42 4.07 2.75
CA ASP A 109 26.12 5.45 2.45
C ASP A 109 24.76 5.83 3.09
N PRO A 110 24.73 6.75 4.08
CA PRO A 110 23.49 7.16 4.73
C PRO A 110 22.42 7.67 3.75
N ASP A 111 22.84 8.37 2.68
CA ASP A 111 21.91 8.93 1.71
C ASP A 111 21.13 7.84 0.93
N LYS A 112 21.66 6.62 0.88
CA LYS A 112 21.03 5.45 0.24
C LYS A 112 20.17 4.63 1.17
N ARG A 113 19.93 5.11 2.39
CA ARG A 113 19.04 4.48 3.36
C ARG A 113 17.63 4.99 3.25
N ILE A 114 16.76 4.39 4.07
CA ILE A 114 15.42 4.85 4.35
C ILE A 114 15.49 6.14 5.16
N TRP A 115 14.68 7.12 4.81
CA TRP A 115 14.65 8.44 5.45
C TRP A 115 13.39 8.65 6.28
N ILE A 116 13.52 9.52 7.27
CA ILE A 116 12.39 10.13 7.96
C ILE A 116 12.34 11.63 7.62
N SER A 117 11.15 12.14 7.38
CA SER A 117 10.87 13.56 7.09
C SER A 117 9.67 14.04 7.90
N GLY A 118 9.52 15.36 8.01
CA GLY A 118 8.45 15.99 8.76
C GLY A 118 8.09 17.36 8.20
N PRO A 119 7.91 18.37 9.07
CA PRO A 119 7.42 19.69 8.65
C PRO A 119 8.14 20.25 7.40
N PRO A 120 7.38 20.97 6.53
CA PRO A 120 6.00 21.45 6.72
C PRO A 120 4.88 20.39 6.49
N GLY A 121 5.21 19.18 6.04
CA GLY A 121 4.26 18.06 5.90
C GLY A 121 4.14 17.22 7.17
N PRO A 122 3.31 16.16 7.14
CA PRO A 122 3.26 15.19 8.23
C PRO A 122 4.59 14.47 8.37
N ALA A 123 4.91 14.00 9.59
CA ALA A 123 6.03 13.07 9.77
C ALA A 123 5.77 11.82 8.92
N ASN A 124 6.79 11.35 8.22
CA ASN A 124 6.67 10.23 7.32
C ASN A 124 8.01 9.50 7.15
N ILE A 125 7.93 8.20 6.92
CA ILE A 125 9.04 7.40 6.40
C ILE A 125 8.95 7.39 4.88
N TRP A 126 10.08 7.52 4.19
CA TRP A 126 10.11 7.53 2.74
C TRP A 126 11.38 6.89 2.18
N THR A 127 11.32 6.57 0.91
CA THR A 127 12.39 5.84 0.20
C THR A 127 13.72 6.59 0.11
N GLY A 128 13.75 7.89 0.46
CA GLY A 128 14.99 8.66 0.42
C GLY A 128 15.64 8.66 -0.95
N MET A 129 16.96 8.51 -0.95
CA MET A 129 17.78 8.36 -2.14
C MET A 129 18.17 6.88 -2.37
N CYS A 130 17.35 5.94 -1.93
CA CYS A 130 17.61 4.51 -2.09
C CYS A 130 17.83 4.13 -3.55
N THR A 131 18.89 3.38 -3.82
CA THR A 131 19.17 2.83 -5.16
C THR A 131 18.58 1.44 -5.34
N THR A 132 18.01 0.87 -4.28
CA THR A 132 17.41 -0.46 -4.20
C THR A 132 15.95 -0.35 -3.74
N PRO A 133 15.14 -1.41 -3.92
CA PRO A 133 13.81 -1.46 -3.36
C PRO A 133 13.80 -1.23 -1.84
N PHE A 134 12.67 -0.81 -1.33
CA PHE A 134 12.47 -0.38 0.05
C PHE A 134 11.45 -1.26 0.75
N ALA A 135 11.75 -1.74 1.96
CA ALA A 135 10.80 -2.50 2.78
C ALA A 135 10.93 -2.11 4.26
N ALA A 136 9.78 -1.85 4.89
CA ALA A 136 9.70 -1.57 6.31
C ALA A 136 8.44 -2.19 6.91
N THR A 137 8.54 -2.71 8.12
CA THR A 137 7.44 -3.27 8.88
C THR A 137 7.43 -2.77 10.31
N LEU A 138 6.26 -2.87 10.93
CA LEU A 138 6.05 -2.65 12.35
C LEU A 138 5.71 -3.97 13.03
N ARG A 139 6.41 -4.26 14.12
CA ARG A 139 6.22 -5.43 14.96
C ARG A 139 5.73 -4.99 16.33
N ASP A 140 4.59 -5.53 16.78
CA ASP A 140 4.18 -5.39 18.18
C ASP A 140 5.01 -6.35 19.05
N LYS A 141 5.55 -5.82 20.16
CA LYS A 141 6.46 -6.56 21.06
C LYS A 141 5.81 -7.75 21.74
N ASP A 142 4.52 -7.61 22.06
CA ASP A 142 3.79 -8.53 22.92
C ASP A 142 2.83 -9.45 22.17
N ASN A 143 2.46 -9.09 20.92
CA ASN A 143 1.42 -9.79 20.19
C ASN A 143 1.81 -10.05 18.74
N TYR A 144 1.33 -11.16 18.20
CA TYR A 144 0.97 -11.31 16.79
C TYR A 144 -0.35 -10.61 16.53
N VAL A 145 -0.73 -10.49 15.29
CA VAL A 145 -2.06 -10.03 14.90
C VAL A 145 -2.76 -11.05 14.02
N ASP A 146 -4.04 -11.32 14.33
CA ASP A 146 -4.93 -12.05 13.43
C ASP A 146 -5.54 -11.06 12.43
N LEU A 147 -5.19 -11.24 11.16
CA LEU A 147 -5.62 -10.43 10.02
C LEU A 147 -6.68 -11.13 9.17
N THR A 148 -7.37 -12.12 9.72
CA THR A 148 -8.48 -12.80 9.03
C THR A 148 -9.78 -11.96 9.08
N GLY A 149 -10.77 -12.39 8.31
CA GLY A 149 -12.11 -11.80 8.31
C GLY A 149 -12.14 -10.35 7.82
N LEU A 150 -12.58 -9.42 8.69
CA LEU A 150 -12.74 -8.00 8.37
C LEU A 150 -11.50 -7.15 8.73
N ALA A 151 -10.36 -7.78 8.99
CA ALA A 151 -9.13 -7.07 9.26
C ALA A 151 -8.73 -6.19 8.07
N LYS A 152 -8.19 -5.00 8.40
CA LYS A 152 -7.88 -3.97 7.39
C LYS A 152 -6.69 -3.12 7.78
N VAL A 153 -6.13 -2.45 6.78
CA VAL A 153 -5.18 -1.36 6.93
C VAL A 153 -5.85 -0.07 6.52
N ARG A 154 -5.52 1.01 7.23
CA ARG A 154 -5.69 2.38 6.80
C ARG A 154 -4.35 3.06 6.88
N TRP A 155 -3.91 3.66 5.81
CA TRP A 155 -2.65 4.39 5.77
C TRP A 155 -2.76 5.69 5.00
N THR A 156 -1.84 6.62 5.28
CA THR A 156 -1.71 7.87 4.54
C THR A 156 -0.41 7.84 3.76
N THR A 157 -0.50 7.79 2.45
CA THR A 157 0.64 7.65 1.56
C THR A 157 0.72 8.77 0.54
N ARG A 158 1.91 8.97 0.00
CA ARG A 158 2.17 9.76 -1.20
C ARG A 158 3.26 9.07 -2.00
N ALA A 159 3.00 8.85 -3.27
CA ALA A 159 3.99 8.28 -4.18
C ALA A 159 4.15 9.14 -5.42
N SER A 160 5.24 8.97 -6.16
CA SER A 160 5.46 9.63 -7.44
C SER A 160 6.18 8.71 -8.43
N GLY A 161 6.14 9.09 -9.71
CA GLY A 161 6.71 8.27 -10.78
C GLY A 161 5.99 6.92 -10.91
N PHE A 162 6.76 5.85 -11.06
CA PHE A 162 6.25 4.47 -11.12
C PHE A 162 6.25 3.76 -9.77
N HIS A 163 6.63 4.47 -8.70
CA HIS A 163 6.67 3.94 -7.34
C HIS A 163 5.27 3.78 -6.76
N ALA A 164 5.09 2.76 -5.93
CA ALA A 164 3.82 2.48 -5.26
C ALA A 164 4.05 1.83 -3.90
N ALA A 165 3.27 2.28 -2.89
CA ALA A 165 3.20 1.62 -1.61
C ALA A 165 2.37 0.34 -1.74
N ARG A 166 2.94 -0.81 -1.33
CA ARG A 166 2.25 -2.09 -1.28
C ARG A 166 2.26 -2.65 0.13
N PRO A 167 1.20 -3.36 0.57
CA PRO A 167 1.20 -4.01 1.87
C PRO A 167 2.22 -5.14 1.93
N LEU A 168 2.95 -5.19 3.04
CA LEU A 168 3.93 -6.21 3.36
C LEU A 168 3.57 -6.84 4.70
N ILE A 169 3.59 -8.17 4.77
CA ILE A 169 3.44 -8.89 6.03
C ILE A 169 4.53 -9.92 6.20
N LYS A 170 4.84 -10.23 7.46
CA LYS A 170 5.65 -11.38 7.84
C LYS A 170 4.81 -12.33 8.66
N LEU A 171 4.71 -13.55 8.21
CA LEU A 171 4.01 -14.61 8.94
C LEU A 171 4.83 -15.07 10.15
N MET A 172 4.19 -15.78 11.08
CA MET A 172 4.85 -16.33 12.26
C MET A 172 6.00 -17.28 11.93
N ASP A 173 5.95 -17.97 10.78
CA ASP A 173 7.00 -18.87 10.31
C ASP A 173 8.20 -18.16 9.67
N GLY A 174 8.14 -16.82 9.59
CA GLY A 174 9.18 -15.98 8.99
C GLY A 174 8.97 -15.69 7.49
N THR A 175 7.96 -16.25 6.85
CA THR A 175 7.66 -15.99 5.43
C THR A 175 7.20 -14.55 5.23
N PHE A 176 7.82 -13.85 4.28
CA PHE A 176 7.40 -12.52 3.86
C PHE A 176 6.50 -12.59 2.64
N LEU A 177 5.40 -11.82 2.70
CA LEU A 177 4.40 -11.75 1.64
C LEU A 177 4.09 -10.30 1.31
N VAL A 178 4.02 -9.99 0.01
CA VAL A 178 3.57 -8.69 -0.50
C VAL A 178 2.20 -8.84 -1.15
N GLY A 179 1.28 -7.95 -0.79
CA GLY A 179 -0.07 -7.92 -1.36
C GLY A 179 -0.13 -7.23 -2.72
N ASP A 180 -1.15 -7.55 -3.49
CA ASP A 180 -1.38 -7.00 -4.83
C ASP A 180 -2.03 -5.60 -4.81
N HIS A 181 -2.48 -5.09 -3.66
CA HIS A 181 -2.86 -3.68 -3.51
C HIS A 181 -1.66 -2.76 -3.76
N ALA A 182 -1.90 -1.61 -4.38
CA ALA A 182 -0.84 -0.65 -4.66
C ALA A 182 -1.39 0.78 -4.67
N ASP A 183 -0.92 1.62 -3.75
CA ASP A 183 -1.17 3.06 -3.81
C ASP A 183 -0.08 3.72 -4.65
N ALA A 184 -0.48 4.13 -5.86
CA ALA A 184 0.39 4.70 -6.87
C ALA A 184 0.53 6.23 -6.72
N SER A 185 1.07 6.87 -7.74
CA SER A 185 1.42 8.30 -7.76
C SER A 185 0.25 9.22 -7.40
N THR A 186 0.51 10.13 -6.46
CA THR A 186 -0.42 11.17 -5.99
C THR A 186 0.34 12.49 -5.82
N THR A 187 -0.36 13.64 -5.98
CA THR A 187 0.25 14.96 -5.78
C THR A 187 0.36 15.34 -4.30
N THR A 188 -0.50 14.77 -3.46
CA THR A 188 -0.58 15.03 -2.01
C THR A 188 -0.65 13.73 -1.24
N PHE A 189 -0.49 13.80 0.07
CA PHE A 189 -0.81 12.68 0.93
C PHE A 189 -2.30 12.36 0.86
N LEU A 190 -2.62 11.09 0.56
CA LEU A 190 -3.99 10.57 0.54
C LEU A 190 -4.11 9.43 1.54
N GLU A 191 -5.26 9.40 2.22
CA GLU A 191 -5.64 8.28 3.06
C GLU A 191 -6.34 7.23 2.19
N SER A 192 -5.94 5.98 2.30
CA SER A 192 -6.62 4.84 1.72
C SER A 192 -6.84 3.73 2.74
N GLU A 193 -7.82 2.89 2.47
CA GLU A 193 -8.19 1.76 3.32
C GLU A 193 -8.46 0.53 2.45
N PHE A 194 -7.94 -0.62 2.87
CA PHE A 194 -8.19 -1.90 2.20
C PHE A 194 -8.23 -3.05 3.21
N THR A 195 -8.93 -4.13 2.85
CA THR A 195 -9.03 -5.33 3.68
C THR A 195 -7.98 -6.36 3.30
N PHE A 196 -7.47 -7.10 4.28
CA PHE A 196 -6.51 -8.18 4.01
C PHE A 196 -7.14 -9.36 3.29
N ALA A 197 -8.40 -9.68 3.57
CA ALA A 197 -9.11 -10.81 2.95
C ALA A 197 -9.29 -10.66 1.42
N GLY A 198 -9.26 -9.42 0.92
CA GLY A 198 -9.37 -9.13 -0.52
C GLY A 198 -8.06 -9.23 -1.29
N LEU A 199 -6.93 -9.39 -0.61
CA LEU A 199 -5.61 -9.37 -1.23
C LEU A 199 -5.17 -10.77 -1.69
N ARG A 200 -4.50 -10.79 -2.83
CA ARG A 200 -3.65 -11.90 -3.23
C ARG A 200 -2.22 -11.60 -2.82
N TRP A 201 -1.51 -12.63 -2.40
CA TRP A 201 -0.20 -12.49 -1.81
C TRP A 201 0.87 -13.13 -2.66
N MET A 202 1.98 -12.44 -2.85
CA MET A 202 3.19 -12.95 -3.49
C MET A 202 4.28 -13.17 -2.45
N LYS A 203 5.04 -14.24 -2.57
CA LYS A 203 6.24 -14.48 -1.74
C LYS A 203 7.30 -13.44 -2.05
N LEU A 204 7.98 -12.95 -1.03
CA LEU A 204 9.03 -11.94 -1.14
C LEU A 204 10.37 -12.49 -0.60
N ASP A 205 11.42 -12.33 -1.38
CA ASP A 205 12.80 -12.42 -0.88
C ASP A 205 13.11 -11.10 -0.18
N ILE A 206 13.10 -11.11 1.13
CA ILE A 206 13.23 -9.90 1.93
C ILE A 206 14.66 -9.32 1.93
N ASP A 207 15.67 -10.15 1.69
CA ASP A 207 17.07 -9.70 1.67
C ASP A 207 17.34 -8.83 0.42
N ARG A 208 16.67 -9.13 -0.68
CA ARG A 208 16.76 -8.36 -1.93
C ARG A 208 15.56 -7.47 -2.19
N VAL A 209 14.50 -7.65 -1.44
CA VAL A 209 13.19 -6.97 -1.61
C VAL A 209 12.65 -7.15 -3.05
N VAL A 210 12.62 -8.40 -3.49
CA VAL A 210 12.08 -8.79 -4.80
C VAL A 210 11.11 -9.95 -4.66
N THR A 211 10.07 -9.97 -5.49
CA THR A 211 9.14 -11.10 -5.49
C THR A 211 9.83 -12.38 -5.95
N VAL A 212 9.60 -13.46 -5.20
CA VAL A 212 10.18 -14.78 -5.51
C VAL A 212 9.35 -15.47 -6.57
N GLY A 213 9.99 -15.84 -7.67
CA GLY A 213 9.41 -16.61 -8.76
C GLY A 213 9.78 -16.06 -10.12
N ARG A 214 9.72 -16.92 -11.11
CA ARG A 214 9.94 -16.50 -12.49
C ARG A 214 8.60 -16.08 -13.09
N TYR A 215 8.54 -14.89 -13.64
CA TYR A 215 7.58 -14.62 -14.69
C TYR A 215 7.99 -15.55 -15.87
N GLY A 216 7.35 -16.69 -15.99
CA GLY A 216 7.42 -17.47 -17.22
C GLY A 216 6.82 -16.63 -18.35
N PRO A 217 7.17 -16.87 -19.62
CA PRO A 217 6.67 -16.12 -20.77
C PRO A 217 5.13 -16.15 -20.92
N LEU A 218 4.42 -16.92 -20.11
CA LEU A 218 2.97 -17.05 -20.09
C LEU A 218 2.34 -16.65 -18.74
N GLY A 219 3.09 -15.96 -17.85
CA GLY A 219 2.53 -15.48 -16.58
C GLY A 219 2.17 -16.61 -15.62
N GLU A 220 2.90 -17.71 -15.64
CA GLU A 220 2.66 -18.81 -14.70
C GLU A 220 2.78 -18.36 -13.25
N ALA A 221 1.74 -18.67 -12.49
CA ALA A 221 1.41 -18.16 -11.16
C ALA A 221 2.31 -18.71 -10.03
N SER A 222 3.58 -19.00 -10.27
CA SER A 222 4.47 -19.64 -9.29
C SER A 222 4.87 -18.75 -8.10
N ASN A 223 4.52 -17.46 -8.13
CA ASN A 223 4.87 -16.50 -7.09
C ASN A 223 3.78 -16.26 -6.06
N TRP A 224 2.55 -16.63 -6.40
CA TRP A 224 1.41 -16.42 -5.52
C TRP A 224 1.44 -17.45 -4.39
N ALA A 225 1.18 -16.97 -3.18
CA ALA A 225 0.92 -17.84 -2.05
C ALA A 225 -0.54 -18.28 -2.09
N ASP A 226 -0.75 -19.60 -2.15
CA ASP A 226 -2.09 -20.16 -2.00
C ASP A 226 -2.54 -19.93 -0.55
N THR A 227 -3.68 -19.29 -0.32
CA THR A 227 -4.33 -19.11 0.98
C THR A 227 -3.40 -19.06 2.21
N PRO A 228 -2.57 -18.00 2.36
CA PRO A 228 -1.68 -17.91 3.51
C PRO A 228 -2.47 -17.82 4.83
N ASP A 229 -1.95 -18.42 5.89
CA ASP A 229 -2.55 -18.32 7.22
C ASP A 229 -2.27 -16.95 7.82
N LEU A 230 -3.29 -16.08 7.82
CA LEU A 230 -3.22 -14.74 8.37
C LEU A 230 -3.63 -14.66 9.85
N SER A 231 -3.87 -15.79 10.52
CA SER A 231 -4.31 -15.82 11.93
C SER A 231 -3.20 -15.45 12.94
N LYS A 232 -1.93 -15.48 12.50
CA LYS A 232 -0.76 -15.11 13.31
C LYS A 232 0.29 -14.42 12.46
N VAL A 233 0.08 -13.14 12.21
CA VAL A 233 1.04 -12.29 11.49
C VAL A 233 1.99 -11.64 12.49
N ASP A 234 3.29 -11.76 12.26
CA ASP A 234 4.35 -11.24 13.14
C ASP A 234 4.59 -9.75 12.93
N GLU A 235 4.59 -9.32 11.67
CA GLU A 235 4.87 -7.94 11.28
C GLU A 235 3.94 -7.50 10.17
N VAL A 236 3.55 -6.22 10.20
CA VAL A 236 2.75 -5.58 9.14
C VAL A 236 3.43 -4.29 8.72
N GLY A 237 3.50 -4.05 7.42
CA GLY A 237 4.18 -2.87 6.90
C GLY A 237 3.92 -2.61 5.43
N PHE A 238 4.90 -2.02 4.79
CA PHE A 238 4.82 -1.58 3.41
C PHE A 238 6.14 -1.79 2.68
N VAL A 239 6.05 -1.90 1.37
CA VAL A 239 7.18 -2.12 0.48
C VAL A 239 7.02 -1.31 -0.80
N ASP A 240 8.13 -0.80 -1.31
CA ASP A 240 8.28 -0.28 -2.66
C ASP A 240 9.25 -1.21 -3.40
N LEU A 241 8.73 -1.88 -4.41
CA LEU A 241 9.49 -2.87 -5.20
C LEU A 241 10.31 -2.24 -6.33
N ILE A 242 10.16 -0.92 -6.53
CA ILE A 242 10.85 -0.22 -7.61
C ILE A 242 12.17 0.36 -7.08
N PRO A 243 13.33 0.01 -7.67
CA PRO A 243 14.61 0.61 -7.30
C PRO A 243 14.77 2.02 -7.88
N GLY A 244 15.73 2.78 -7.34
CA GLY A 244 16.13 4.07 -7.91
C GLY A 244 15.24 5.23 -7.51
N SER A 245 14.86 5.29 -6.24
CA SER A 245 14.11 6.42 -5.65
C SER A 245 14.98 7.68 -5.50
N GLY A 246 14.32 8.80 -5.22
CA GLY A 246 14.94 10.09 -4.96
C GLY A 246 14.33 11.23 -5.78
N HIS A 247 14.84 12.44 -5.55
CA HIS A 247 14.45 13.62 -6.33
C HIS A 247 15.01 13.52 -7.75
N GLY A 248 14.14 13.59 -8.75
CA GLY A 248 14.49 13.49 -10.15
C GLY A 248 13.73 12.40 -10.89
N SER A 249 14.42 11.53 -11.60
CA SER A 249 13.81 10.56 -12.52
C SER A 249 13.22 9.32 -11.86
N GLY A 250 13.57 9.04 -10.59
CA GLY A 250 13.16 7.78 -9.93
C GLY A 250 11.75 7.80 -9.39
N GLY A 251 11.37 8.85 -8.69
CA GLY A 251 10.14 8.90 -7.91
C GLY A 251 10.37 8.47 -6.45
N TYR A 252 9.29 8.30 -5.67
CA TYR A 252 9.38 7.99 -4.25
C TYR A 252 8.07 7.42 -3.70
N VAL A 253 8.15 6.80 -2.52
CA VAL A 253 7.02 6.47 -1.66
C VAL A 253 7.23 7.12 -0.29
N ASN A 254 6.20 7.78 0.22
CA ASN A 254 6.13 8.31 1.58
C ASN A 254 4.96 7.64 2.30
N VAL A 255 5.15 7.26 3.56
CA VAL A 255 4.08 6.73 4.45
C VAL A 255 4.05 7.57 5.72
N ALA A 256 2.96 8.36 5.91
CA ALA A 256 2.82 9.30 7.00
C ALA A 256 2.08 8.73 8.20
N SER A 257 1.05 7.93 7.98
CA SER A 257 0.36 7.20 9.04
C SER A 257 0.07 5.77 8.62
N PHE A 258 0.01 4.89 9.61
CA PHE A 258 -0.20 3.47 9.38
C PHE A 258 -1.05 2.89 10.52
N GLU A 259 -2.27 2.48 10.20
CA GLU A 259 -3.22 1.89 11.15
C GLU A 259 -3.54 0.46 10.72
N VAL A 260 -3.47 -0.46 11.66
CA VAL A 260 -3.83 -1.87 11.45
C VAL A 260 -5.00 -2.22 12.36
N TYR A 261 -6.05 -2.77 11.77
CA TYR A 261 -7.22 -3.28 12.48
C TYR A 261 -7.21 -4.80 12.40
N GLY A 262 -7.10 -5.45 13.55
CA GLY A 262 -6.97 -6.90 13.67
C GLY A 262 -7.13 -7.34 15.13
N ILE A 263 -7.14 -8.63 15.36
CA ILE A 263 -7.28 -9.18 16.72
C ILE A 263 -5.89 -9.50 17.28
N PRO A 264 -5.51 -8.94 18.45
CA PRO A 264 -4.23 -9.27 19.05
C PRO A 264 -4.18 -10.73 19.50
N VAL A 265 -3.09 -11.42 19.18
CA VAL A 265 -2.81 -12.80 19.56
C VAL A 265 -1.52 -12.82 20.35
N LYS A 266 -1.57 -13.14 21.65
CA LYS A 266 -0.39 -13.12 22.50
C LYS A 266 0.75 -13.95 21.94
N ARG A 267 1.98 -13.39 21.97
CA ARG A 267 3.17 -14.16 21.74
C ARG A 267 3.31 -15.15 22.89
N GLY A 268 3.41 -16.44 22.59
CA GLY A 268 3.68 -17.44 23.62
C GLY A 268 4.97 -17.07 24.34
N GLY A 269 4.88 -16.79 25.64
CA GLY A 269 6.07 -16.61 26.46
C GLY A 269 6.83 -17.92 26.42
N GLY A 270 8.04 -17.90 25.85
CA GLY A 270 8.98 -19.00 26.05
C GLY A 270 9.29 -19.04 27.55
N HIS A 271 8.87 -20.11 28.19
CA HIS A 271 9.31 -20.49 29.55
C HIS A 271 10.70 -21.05 29.48
#